data_f507d879931735ee0ad405cb24eb1df3
#
_entry.id   f507d879931735ee0ad405cb24eb1df3
#
_cell.length_a   1.000
_cell.length_b   1.000
_cell.length_c   1.000
_cell.angle_alpha   90.00
_cell.angle_beta   90.00
_cell.angle_gamma   90.00
#
_symmetry.space_group_name_H-M   'P 1'
#
loop_
_entity.id
_entity.type
_entity.pdbx_description
1 polymer ?
#
loop_
_entity_poly.entity_id
_entity_poly.type
_entity_poly.pdbx_seq_one_letter_code
_entity_poly.pdbx_strand_id
1 'polypeptide(L)'
;MTTPSAAETLASVPALPDAFNYAAHLLAVNAGRPGKAAFVDDAGTLSYGELDERARRLGAGLRLLGLKREERVLLLMHDGTDWPASFLGAMYAGLVPVAVNTLLTADDYAYMLEHSRAQAVLVSGALLPVLNSAMTKSDHEVQKVIVSRPQAPLHPSEVEFEAFLKAYSPLTKPAGTGPDDPG
;
A
#
# COMPACT_ATOMS: atom_id res chain seq x y z
N MET A 1 39.13 16.55 -35.68
CA MET A 1 38.05 16.79 -34.71
C MET A 1 37.12 15.59 -34.80
N THR A 2 37.26 14.61 -33.92
CA THR A 2 36.45 13.41 -33.84
C THR A 2 35.26 13.70 -32.95
N THR A 3 34.05 13.65 -33.51
CA THR A 3 32.80 13.76 -32.75
C THR A 3 32.67 12.53 -31.81
N PRO A 4 32.46 12.73 -30.52
CA PRO A 4 32.26 11.59 -29.61
C PRO A 4 30.99 10.84 -30.02
N SER A 5 31.10 9.51 -30.03
CA SER A 5 29.99 8.57 -30.32
C SER A 5 28.89 8.71 -29.26
N ALA A 6 27.62 8.68 -29.68
CA ALA A 6 26.46 8.72 -28.82
C ALA A 6 26.34 7.52 -27.82
N ALA A 7 27.29 6.61 -27.85
CA ALA A 7 27.36 5.45 -26.94
C ALA A 7 28.06 5.73 -25.58
N GLU A 8 28.67 6.90 -25.41
CA GLU A 8 29.52 7.21 -24.22
C GLU A 8 28.81 7.94 -23.10
N THR A 9 27.49 8.12 -23.13
CA THR A 9 26.79 8.90 -22.10
C THR A 9 25.58 8.21 -21.49
N LEU A 10 25.56 6.89 -21.43
CA LEU A 10 24.70 6.20 -20.46
C LEU A 10 25.46 6.21 -19.13
N ALA A 11 25.20 7.24 -18.30
CA ALA A 11 25.61 7.21 -16.91
C ALA A 11 25.13 5.88 -16.32
N SER A 12 26.06 5.05 -15.85
CA SER A 12 25.72 3.77 -15.22
C SER A 12 24.76 4.05 -14.05
N VAL A 13 23.56 3.51 -14.11
CA VAL A 13 22.64 3.58 -12.99
C VAL A 13 23.35 2.96 -11.78
N PRO A 14 23.52 3.69 -10.67
CA PRO A 14 24.19 3.13 -9.51
C PRO A 14 23.43 1.90 -9.01
N ALA A 15 24.17 0.84 -8.68
CA ALA A 15 23.58 -0.35 -8.08
C ALA A 15 22.88 0.01 -6.77
N LEU A 16 21.69 -0.56 -6.55
CA LEU A 16 21.00 -0.42 -5.27
C LEU A 16 21.75 -1.21 -4.19
N PRO A 17 21.71 -0.79 -2.93
CA PRO A 17 22.31 -1.53 -1.83
C PRO A 17 21.56 -2.86 -1.60
N ASP A 18 22.26 -3.89 -1.08
CA ASP A 18 21.67 -5.19 -0.79
C ASP A 18 20.46 -5.12 0.17
N ALA A 19 20.51 -4.20 1.12
CA ALA A 19 19.39 -3.88 1.99
C ALA A 19 18.66 -2.64 1.46
N PHE A 20 17.52 -2.85 0.82
CA PHE A 20 16.74 -1.77 0.21
C PHE A 20 15.26 -1.98 0.40
N ASN A 21 14.59 -1.02 1.04
CA ASN A 21 13.14 -0.95 1.12
C ASN A 21 12.68 0.31 0.39
N TYR A 22 12.01 0.13 -0.74
CA TYR A 22 11.60 1.26 -1.60
C TYR A 22 10.76 2.29 -0.87
N ALA A 23 9.78 1.86 -0.06
CA ALA A 23 8.94 2.80 0.69
C ALA A 23 9.76 3.61 1.69
N ALA A 24 10.67 2.97 2.42
CA ALA A 24 11.56 3.66 3.35
C ALA A 24 12.48 4.65 2.62
N HIS A 25 13.01 4.28 1.46
CA HIS A 25 13.83 5.16 0.63
C HIS A 25 13.04 6.40 0.19
N LEU A 26 11.83 6.21 -0.38
CA LEU A 26 10.96 7.29 -0.84
C LEU A 26 10.62 8.27 0.30
N LEU A 27 10.28 7.74 1.46
CA LEU A 27 9.96 8.55 2.63
C LEU A 27 11.18 9.32 3.13
N ALA A 28 12.35 8.67 3.17
CA ALA A 28 13.62 9.27 3.63
C ALA A 28 14.09 10.42 2.72
N VAL A 29 14.03 10.28 1.40
CA VAL A 29 14.43 11.36 0.47
C VAL A 29 13.54 12.60 0.55
N ASN A 30 12.33 12.45 1.10
CA ASN A 30 11.38 13.54 1.31
C ASN A 30 11.35 14.07 2.75
N ALA A 31 12.10 13.48 3.68
CA ALA A 31 12.08 13.86 5.10
C ALA A 31 12.49 15.33 5.36
N GLY A 32 13.33 15.91 4.48
CA GLY A 32 13.73 17.32 4.57
C GLY A 32 12.64 18.33 4.18
N ARG A 33 11.48 17.88 3.70
CA ARG A 33 10.36 18.74 3.25
C ARG A 33 9.01 18.23 3.71
N PRO A 34 8.79 17.97 5.02
CA PRO A 34 7.61 17.27 5.52
C PRO A 34 6.29 18.02 5.25
N GLY A 35 6.31 19.35 5.20
CA GLY A 35 5.12 20.17 4.91
C GLY A 35 4.78 20.31 3.41
N LYS A 36 5.63 19.79 2.48
CA LYS A 36 5.32 19.85 1.06
C LYS A 36 4.19 18.86 0.73
N ALA A 37 3.23 19.29 -0.11
CA ALA A 37 2.19 18.42 -0.64
C ALA A 37 2.83 17.23 -1.40
N ALA A 38 2.45 16.02 -1.01
CA ALA A 38 2.79 14.77 -1.69
C ALA A 38 1.66 14.35 -2.64
N PHE A 39 0.42 14.40 -2.17
CA PHE A 39 -0.78 14.06 -2.94
C PHE A 39 -1.91 15.03 -2.63
N VAL A 40 -2.80 15.21 -3.59
CA VAL A 40 -3.99 16.05 -3.45
C VAL A 40 -5.17 15.29 -4.05
N ASP A 41 -6.29 15.26 -3.34
CA ASP A 41 -7.58 14.76 -3.83
C ASP A 41 -8.72 15.69 -3.41
N ASP A 42 -9.97 15.31 -3.69
CA ASP A 42 -11.15 16.11 -3.37
C ASP A 42 -11.38 16.31 -1.86
N ALA A 43 -10.79 15.46 -1.01
CA ALA A 43 -10.87 15.57 0.45
C ALA A 43 -9.77 16.46 1.04
N GLY A 44 -8.71 16.75 0.29
CA GLY A 44 -7.65 17.65 0.75
C GLY A 44 -6.26 17.32 0.24
N THR A 45 -5.28 17.74 1.01
CA THR A 45 -3.85 17.57 0.71
C THR A 45 -3.20 16.69 1.75
N LEU A 46 -2.43 15.71 1.28
CA LEU A 46 -1.55 14.87 2.08
C LEU A 46 -0.12 15.37 1.89
N SER A 47 0.51 15.83 2.96
CA SER A 47 1.93 16.21 2.96
C SER A 47 2.85 14.99 3.04
N TYR A 48 4.15 15.16 2.74
CA TYR A 48 5.13 14.07 2.89
C TYR A 48 5.29 13.61 4.34
N GLY A 49 5.16 14.51 5.33
CA GLY A 49 5.21 14.14 6.73
C GLY A 49 4.01 13.29 7.16
N GLU A 50 2.81 13.67 6.73
CA GLU A 50 1.60 12.89 6.97
C GLU A 50 1.63 11.54 6.26
N LEU A 51 2.15 11.50 5.01
CA LEU A 51 2.32 10.26 4.26
C LEU A 51 3.27 9.28 5.00
N ASP A 52 4.40 9.78 5.50
CA ASP A 52 5.35 8.97 6.30
C ASP A 52 4.67 8.39 7.54
N GLU A 53 3.98 9.22 8.32
CA GLU A 53 3.28 8.78 9.53
C GLU A 53 2.19 7.74 9.22
N ARG A 54 1.34 8.01 8.23
CA ARG A 54 0.23 7.12 7.85
C ARG A 54 0.73 5.78 7.32
N ALA A 55 1.72 5.78 6.43
CA ALA A 55 2.31 4.55 5.90
C ALA A 55 2.92 3.69 7.02
N ARG A 56 3.66 4.29 7.94
CA ARG A 56 4.26 3.55 9.07
C ARG A 56 3.23 3.04 10.07
N ARG A 57 2.15 3.78 10.34
CA ARG A 57 1.03 3.31 11.19
C ARG A 57 0.30 2.13 10.53
N LEU A 58 0.03 2.22 9.22
CA LEU A 58 -0.58 1.12 8.48
C LEU A 58 0.30 -0.13 8.55
N GLY A 59 1.58 0.01 8.24
CA GLY A 59 2.54 -1.09 8.32
C GLY A 59 2.61 -1.73 9.71
N ALA A 60 2.52 -0.92 10.77
CA ALA A 60 2.46 -1.41 12.15
C ALA A 60 1.21 -2.26 12.41
N GLY A 61 0.04 -1.74 11.98
CA GLY A 61 -1.21 -2.45 12.14
C GLY A 61 -1.22 -3.78 11.40
N LEU A 62 -0.78 -3.81 10.14
CA LEU A 62 -0.72 -5.02 9.32
C LEU A 62 0.20 -6.08 9.97
N ARG A 63 1.36 -5.69 10.49
CA ARG A 63 2.26 -6.62 11.21
C ARG A 63 1.63 -7.15 12.51
N LEU A 64 0.93 -6.30 13.24
CA LEU A 64 0.26 -6.70 14.49
C LEU A 64 -0.97 -7.58 14.25
N LEU A 65 -1.57 -7.54 13.06
CA LEU A 65 -2.54 -8.55 12.62
C LEU A 65 -1.90 -9.92 12.34
N GLY A 66 -0.57 -10.01 12.37
CA GLY A 66 0.16 -11.26 12.18
C GLY A 66 0.66 -11.49 10.76
N LEU A 67 0.49 -10.52 9.84
CA LEU A 67 0.98 -10.65 8.47
C LEU A 67 2.51 -10.74 8.45
N LYS A 68 3.02 -11.70 7.69
CA LYS A 68 4.45 -12.00 7.54
C LYS A 68 4.99 -11.37 6.27
N ARG A 69 6.32 -11.25 6.19
CA ARG A 69 7.02 -10.79 4.99
C ARG A 69 6.52 -11.56 3.74
N GLU A 70 6.37 -10.83 2.66
CA GLU A 70 5.89 -11.30 1.35
C GLU A 70 4.43 -11.78 1.32
N GLU A 71 3.69 -11.72 2.42
CA GLU A 71 2.24 -11.90 2.34
C GLU A 71 1.59 -10.72 1.62
N ARG A 72 0.51 -11.01 0.90
CA ARG A 72 -0.15 -10.04 0.02
C ARG A 72 -1.23 -9.28 0.76
N VAL A 73 -1.34 -8.00 0.38
CA VAL A 73 -2.40 -7.08 0.79
C VAL A 73 -3.07 -6.56 -0.49
N LEU A 74 -4.34 -6.89 -0.70
CA LEU A 74 -5.06 -6.47 -1.89
C LEU A 74 -5.57 -5.05 -1.71
N LEU A 75 -5.32 -4.18 -2.70
CA LEU A 75 -5.75 -2.78 -2.73
C LEU A 75 -6.83 -2.57 -3.79
N LEU A 76 -8.09 -2.61 -3.36
CA LEU A 76 -9.25 -2.27 -4.18
C LEU A 76 -9.71 -0.85 -3.83
N MET A 77 -8.94 0.13 -4.24
CA MET A 77 -9.09 1.52 -3.83
C MET A 77 -9.11 2.47 -5.02
N HIS A 78 -10.00 3.47 -4.96
CA HIS A 78 -9.94 4.60 -5.86
C HIS A 78 -8.69 5.45 -5.59
N ASP A 79 -8.26 6.18 -6.61
CA ASP A 79 -7.19 7.16 -6.47
C ASP A 79 -7.59 8.22 -5.44
N GLY A 80 -6.70 8.43 -4.48
CA GLY A 80 -6.90 9.36 -3.37
C GLY A 80 -5.75 9.30 -2.39
N THR A 81 -5.78 10.13 -1.35
CA THR A 81 -4.68 10.26 -0.38
C THR A 81 -4.45 9.00 0.45
N ASP A 82 -5.46 8.15 0.62
CA ASP A 82 -5.32 6.89 1.36
C ASP A 82 -4.62 5.79 0.56
N TRP A 83 -4.69 5.85 -0.78
CA TRP A 83 -4.07 4.85 -1.66
C TRP A 83 -2.55 4.81 -1.51
N PRO A 84 -1.79 5.93 -1.68
CA PRO A 84 -0.33 5.91 -1.53
C PRO A 84 0.11 5.55 -0.11
N ALA A 85 -0.63 5.95 0.92
CA ALA A 85 -0.34 5.55 2.29
C ALA A 85 -0.50 4.03 2.47
N SER A 86 -1.50 3.44 1.80
CA SER A 86 -1.75 1.99 1.81
C SER A 86 -0.66 1.21 1.10
N PHE A 87 -0.30 1.64 -0.09
CA PHE A 87 0.72 0.99 -0.92
C PHE A 87 2.09 1.03 -0.24
N LEU A 88 2.53 2.23 0.16
CA LEU A 88 3.82 2.41 0.81
C LEU A 88 3.86 1.79 2.21
N GLY A 89 2.75 1.79 2.94
CA GLY A 89 2.68 1.17 4.27
C GLY A 89 2.85 -0.35 4.22
N ALA A 90 2.23 -1.01 3.24
CA ALA A 90 2.43 -2.43 2.99
C ALA A 90 3.89 -2.74 2.65
N MET A 91 4.49 -2.00 1.69
CA MET A 91 5.89 -2.17 1.32
C MET A 91 6.85 -1.88 2.49
N TYR A 92 6.59 -0.84 3.28
CA TYR A 92 7.41 -0.52 4.47
C TYR A 92 7.42 -1.67 5.48
N ALA A 93 6.29 -2.36 5.61
CA ALA A 93 6.16 -3.55 6.45
C ALA A 93 6.74 -4.83 5.81
N GLY A 94 7.20 -4.81 4.56
CA GLY A 94 7.71 -5.97 3.83
C GLY A 94 6.60 -6.88 3.30
N LEU A 95 5.42 -6.31 3.09
CA LEU A 95 4.27 -6.98 2.48
C LEU A 95 4.19 -6.62 1.00
N VAL A 96 3.52 -7.44 0.22
CA VAL A 96 3.32 -7.21 -1.22
C VAL A 96 1.96 -6.57 -1.47
N PRO A 97 1.89 -5.26 -1.80
CA PRO A 97 0.64 -4.63 -2.19
C PRO A 97 0.21 -5.09 -3.59
N VAL A 98 -0.99 -5.64 -3.69
CA VAL A 98 -1.61 -6.08 -4.95
C VAL A 98 -2.66 -5.05 -5.35
N ALA A 99 -2.26 -4.07 -6.14
CA ALA A 99 -3.16 -3.05 -6.67
C ALA A 99 -4.01 -3.63 -7.81
N VAL A 100 -5.33 -3.50 -7.70
CA VAL A 100 -6.27 -4.06 -8.68
C VAL A 100 -7.12 -2.96 -9.33
N ASN A 101 -7.56 -3.21 -10.55
CA ASN A 101 -8.45 -2.30 -11.27
C ASN A 101 -9.81 -2.20 -10.54
N THR A 102 -10.33 -1.00 -10.38
CA THR A 102 -11.57 -0.70 -9.65
C THR A 102 -12.87 -0.88 -10.46
N LEU A 103 -12.75 -1.26 -11.74
CA LEU A 103 -13.90 -1.38 -12.68
C LEU A 103 -14.22 -2.85 -13.04
N LEU A 104 -13.71 -3.80 -12.28
CA LEU A 104 -13.93 -5.21 -12.52
C LEU A 104 -15.20 -5.73 -11.83
N THR A 105 -15.58 -6.97 -12.17
CA THR A 105 -16.75 -7.63 -11.58
C THR A 105 -16.42 -8.32 -10.25
N ALA A 106 -17.45 -8.71 -9.51
CA ALA A 106 -17.26 -9.49 -8.28
C ALA A 106 -16.59 -10.85 -8.54
N ASP A 107 -16.83 -11.46 -9.71
CA ASP A 107 -16.21 -12.74 -10.07
C ASP A 107 -14.70 -12.57 -10.35
N ASP A 108 -14.30 -11.45 -10.98
CA ASP A 108 -12.88 -11.12 -11.17
C ASP A 108 -12.17 -10.92 -9.84
N TYR A 109 -12.81 -10.19 -8.91
CA TYR A 109 -12.22 -9.97 -7.58
C TYR A 109 -12.19 -11.26 -6.75
N ALA A 110 -13.18 -12.14 -6.88
CA ALA A 110 -13.17 -13.46 -6.24
C ALA A 110 -11.93 -14.27 -6.70
N TYR A 111 -11.70 -14.31 -8.01
CA TYR A 111 -10.48 -14.93 -8.55
C TYR A 111 -9.20 -14.29 -8.01
N MET A 112 -9.14 -12.94 -7.96
CA MET A 112 -7.94 -12.24 -7.45
C MET A 112 -7.69 -12.50 -5.96
N LEU A 113 -8.73 -12.61 -5.15
CA LEU A 113 -8.62 -12.95 -3.72
C LEU A 113 -8.03 -14.35 -3.53
N GLU A 114 -8.54 -15.34 -4.25
CA GLU A 114 -8.02 -16.72 -4.20
C GLU A 114 -6.59 -16.80 -4.74
N HIS A 115 -6.36 -16.26 -5.94
CA HIS A 115 -5.07 -16.34 -6.62
C HIS A 115 -3.95 -15.61 -5.87
N SER A 116 -4.23 -14.42 -5.35
CA SER A 116 -3.24 -13.66 -4.58
C SER A 116 -3.00 -14.22 -3.18
N ARG A 117 -3.97 -14.95 -2.61
CA ARG A 117 -3.96 -15.39 -1.21
C ARG A 117 -3.76 -14.21 -0.25
N ALA A 118 -4.39 -13.07 -0.56
CA ALA A 118 -4.25 -11.86 0.23
C ALA A 118 -4.75 -12.06 1.67
N GLN A 119 -3.96 -11.65 2.64
CA GLN A 119 -4.28 -11.78 4.07
C GLN A 119 -5.08 -10.58 4.60
N ALA A 120 -5.00 -9.45 3.90
CA ALA A 120 -5.80 -8.27 4.20
C ALA A 120 -6.25 -7.61 2.89
N VAL A 121 -7.36 -6.86 2.98
CA VAL A 121 -7.84 -6.02 1.88
C VAL A 121 -8.00 -4.60 2.39
N LEU A 122 -7.48 -3.63 1.64
CA LEU A 122 -7.84 -2.23 1.77
C LEU A 122 -8.79 -1.87 0.64
N VAL A 123 -9.93 -1.26 0.98
CA VAL A 123 -10.99 -1.01 0.01
C VAL A 123 -11.57 0.40 0.19
N SER A 124 -11.87 1.10 -0.90
CA SER A 124 -12.67 2.33 -0.84
C SER A 124 -14.13 1.99 -0.49
N GLY A 125 -14.76 2.78 0.37
CA GLY A 125 -16.13 2.53 0.84
C GLY A 125 -17.15 2.33 -0.28
N ALA A 126 -16.99 3.03 -1.41
CA ALA A 126 -17.83 2.86 -2.60
C ALA A 126 -17.69 1.46 -3.26
N LEU A 127 -16.56 0.79 -3.07
CA LEU A 127 -16.26 -0.53 -3.64
C LEU A 127 -16.51 -1.68 -2.64
N LEU A 128 -16.84 -1.36 -1.40
CA LEU A 128 -17.11 -2.38 -0.36
C LEU A 128 -18.24 -3.36 -0.75
N PRO A 129 -19.37 -2.93 -1.37
CA PRO A 129 -20.41 -3.88 -1.76
C PRO A 129 -19.96 -4.92 -2.80
N VAL A 130 -19.15 -4.53 -3.78
CA VAL A 130 -18.64 -5.48 -4.79
C VAL A 130 -17.57 -6.40 -4.18
N LEU A 131 -16.72 -5.90 -3.26
CA LEU A 131 -15.78 -6.72 -2.50
C LEU A 131 -16.54 -7.77 -1.67
N ASN A 132 -17.55 -7.38 -0.92
CA ASN A 132 -18.34 -8.31 -0.10
C ASN A 132 -19.00 -9.40 -0.95
N SER A 133 -19.50 -9.04 -2.16
CA SER A 133 -20.00 -10.04 -3.12
C SER A 133 -18.89 -10.98 -3.60
N ALA A 134 -17.69 -10.49 -3.86
CA ALA A 134 -16.56 -11.32 -4.25
C ALA A 134 -16.13 -12.28 -3.13
N MET A 135 -16.05 -11.79 -1.90
CA MET A 135 -15.69 -12.62 -0.73
C MET A 135 -16.67 -13.77 -0.48
N THR A 136 -17.97 -13.57 -0.76
CA THR A 136 -18.95 -14.67 -0.64
C THR A 136 -18.81 -15.74 -1.72
N LYS A 137 -18.10 -15.45 -2.81
CA LYS A 137 -17.91 -16.35 -3.96
C LYS A 137 -16.54 -17.03 -3.99
N SER A 138 -15.63 -16.65 -3.09
CA SER A 138 -14.24 -17.09 -3.09
C SER A 138 -13.84 -17.83 -1.82
N ASP A 139 -12.94 -18.80 -1.97
CA ASP A 139 -12.23 -19.45 -0.85
C ASP A 139 -10.99 -18.61 -0.49
N HIS A 140 -11.23 -17.45 0.12
CA HIS A 140 -10.19 -16.47 0.40
C HIS A 140 -9.55 -16.64 1.79
N GLU A 141 -8.32 -16.15 1.94
CA GLU A 141 -7.56 -16.14 3.20
C GLU A 141 -7.61 -14.79 3.95
N VAL A 142 -8.50 -13.88 3.54
CA VAL A 142 -8.57 -12.52 4.11
C VAL A 142 -8.95 -12.55 5.58
N GLN A 143 -8.09 -12.04 6.43
CA GLN A 143 -8.28 -11.94 7.89
C GLN A 143 -8.86 -10.59 8.30
N LYS A 144 -8.63 -9.53 7.51
CA LYS A 144 -9.06 -8.17 7.82
C LYS A 144 -9.40 -7.36 6.58
N VAL A 145 -10.52 -6.64 6.67
CA VAL A 145 -10.92 -5.62 5.68
C VAL A 145 -10.80 -4.25 6.32
N ILE A 146 -10.04 -3.36 5.68
CA ILE A 146 -9.82 -1.98 6.11
C ILE A 146 -10.47 -1.07 5.07
N VAL A 147 -11.43 -0.25 5.51
CA VAL A 147 -12.31 0.53 4.62
C VAL A 147 -11.94 2.00 4.66
N SER A 148 -11.48 2.53 3.54
CA SER A 148 -11.25 3.96 3.34
C SER A 148 -12.56 4.66 3.05
N ARG A 149 -12.89 5.70 3.80
CA ARG A 149 -14.09 6.55 3.61
C ARG A 149 -15.38 5.73 3.48
N PRO A 150 -15.78 4.99 4.52
CA PRO A 150 -16.98 4.16 4.48
C PRO A 150 -18.23 5.00 4.21
N GLN A 151 -19.14 4.48 3.37
CA GLN A 151 -20.40 5.14 2.99
C GLN A 151 -21.61 4.58 3.76
N ALA A 152 -21.40 3.54 4.58
CA ALA A 152 -22.41 2.90 5.40
C ALA A 152 -21.76 2.36 6.68
N PRO A 153 -22.56 1.97 7.71
CA PRO A 153 -22.03 1.28 8.87
C PRO A 153 -21.27 0.02 8.48
N LEU A 154 -20.12 -0.19 9.11
CA LEU A 154 -19.24 -1.32 8.83
C LEU A 154 -19.69 -2.57 9.60
N HIS A 155 -19.42 -3.74 9.01
CA HIS A 155 -19.55 -5.01 9.70
C HIS A 155 -18.49 -5.14 10.81
N PRO A 156 -18.73 -5.89 11.91
CA PRO A 156 -17.75 -6.05 13.00
C PRO A 156 -16.36 -6.59 12.59
N SER A 157 -16.27 -7.31 11.46
CA SER A 157 -15.00 -7.78 10.89
C SER A 157 -14.26 -6.71 10.08
N GLU A 158 -14.92 -5.61 9.73
CA GLU A 158 -14.38 -4.48 8.99
C GLU A 158 -13.90 -3.40 9.95
N VAL A 159 -12.98 -2.55 9.51
CA VAL A 159 -12.50 -1.41 10.28
C VAL A 159 -12.31 -0.20 9.37
N GLU A 160 -12.69 0.96 9.85
CA GLU A 160 -12.47 2.22 9.15
C GLU A 160 -10.97 2.57 9.15
N PHE A 161 -10.47 3.08 8.01
CA PHE A 161 -9.05 3.32 7.76
C PHE A 161 -8.40 4.25 8.77
N GLU A 162 -9.05 5.38 9.11
CA GLU A 162 -8.51 6.32 10.09
C GLU A 162 -8.50 5.74 11.50
N ALA A 163 -9.53 4.99 11.86
CA ALA A 163 -9.59 4.29 13.15
C ALA A 163 -8.48 3.23 13.23
N PHE A 164 -8.24 2.51 12.14
CA PHE A 164 -7.14 1.54 12.05
C PHE A 164 -5.79 2.23 12.25
N LEU A 165 -5.51 3.32 11.54
CA LEU A 165 -4.24 4.05 11.70
C LEU A 165 -4.05 4.57 13.12
N LYS A 166 -5.09 5.13 13.73
CA LYS A 166 -5.03 5.68 15.11
C LYS A 166 -4.75 4.64 16.18
N ALA A 167 -5.11 3.37 15.93
CA ALA A 167 -4.91 2.28 16.88
C ALA A 167 -3.44 1.88 17.06
N TYR A 168 -2.55 2.26 16.14
CA TYR A 168 -1.16 1.80 16.15
C TYR A 168 -0.16 2.95 16.14
N SER A 169 0.96 2.77 16.85
CA SER A 169 2.11 3.67 16.76
C SER A 169 2.91 3.38 15.47
N PRO A 170 3.50 4.40 14.83
CA PRO A 170 4.28 4.22 13.62
C PRO A 170 5.46 3.24 13.81
N LEU A 171 5.71 2.38 12.82
CA LEU A 171 6.93 1.56 12.79
C LEU A 171 8.18 2.45 12.85
N THR A 172 9.14 2.10 13.68
CA THR A 172 10.41 2.84 13.80
C THR A 172 11.43 2.41 12.74
N LYS A 173 11.26 1.19 12.17
CA LYS A 173 12.17 0.62 11.17
C LYS A 173 11.37 -0.10 10.08
N PRO A 174 11.80 -0.03 8.82
CA PRO A 174 11.21 -0.81 7.74
C PRO A 174 11.51 -2.30 7.89
N ALA A 175 10.86 -3.11 7.09
CA ALA A 175 11.25 -4.50 6.89
C ALA A 175 12.64 -4.57 6.24
N GLY A 176 13.41 -5.60 6.60
CA GLY A 176 14.65 -5.95 5.91
C GLY A 176 14.32 -6.58 4.56
N THR A 177 14.22 -5.76 3.52
CA THR A 177 13.99 -6.18 2.12
C THR A 177 15.22 -5.89 1.27
N GLY A 178 15.33 -6.56 0.14
CA GLY A 178 16.31 -6.32 -0.90
C GLY A 178 15.72 -5.63 -2.12
N PRO A 179 16.54 -5.19 -3.08
CA PRO A 179 16.07 -4.52 -4.29
C PRO A 179 15.26 -5.43 -5.23
N ASP A 180 15.47 -6.74 -5.15
CA ASP A 180 14.81 -7.75 -5.98
C ASP A 180 13.63 -8.44 -5.26
N ASP A 181 13.32 -8.05 -4.03
CA ASP A 181 12.16 -8.57 -3.33
C ASP A 181 10.86 -8.10 -4.00
N PRO A 182 9.81 -8.93 -4.03
CA PRO A 182 8.51 -8.51 -4.54
C PRO A 182 7.96 -7.37 -3.67
N GLY A 183 7.47 -6.32 -4.36
CA GLY A 183 6.94 -5.10 -3.73
C GLY A 183 5.77 -4.52 -4.49
#